data_421db6fc6692bcb68dbf07db4f44d90f
#
_entry.id   421db6fc6692bcb68dbf07db4f44d90f
#
_cell.length_a   1.000
_cell.length_b   1.000
_cell.length_c   1.000
_cell.angle_alpha   90.00
_cell.angle_beta   90.00
_cell.angle_gamma   90.00
#
_symmetry.space_group_name_H-M   'P 1'
#
loop_
_entity.id
_entity.type
_entity.pdbx_description
1 polymer ?
#
loop_
_entity_poly.entity_id
_entity_poly.type
_entity_poly.pdbx_seq_one_letter_code
_entity_poly.pdbx_strand_id
1 'polypeptide(L)'
;HWPKLCLNTLRWAKKQGALVGPAHSGWGLSVPGDELPNYNPPPFDGIGANEYIVDVTHTVEGPDGRQVPAVDFLSMVDTPYLWELNIWYHTLNCGFRTRISGETDFPCIYGERVGLGRSYVKLENKLTFDKWCEGIRQGRNYVGDGRSHLIGFQINDIEMGVGDSNVRLDRPGKVT
;
A
#
# COMPACT_ATOMS: atom_id res chain seq x y z
N HIS A 1 -21.96 -15.20 -7.99
CA HIS A 1 -20.68 -15.59 -7.38
C HIS A 1 -19.65 -14.54 -7.66
N TRP A 2 -19.25 -13.80 -6.66
CA TRP A 2 -18.04 -13.01 -6.74
C TRP A 2 -16.86 -13.98 -6.88
N PRO A 3 -15.90 -13.71 -7.77
CA PRO A 3 -14.68 -14.48 -7.79
C PRO A 3 -13.99 -14.33 -6.43
N LYS A 4 -13.50 -15.41 -5.89
CA LYS A 4 -12.74 -15.41 -4.62
C LYS A 4 -11.47 -14.54 -4.68
N LEU A 5 -10.95 -14.33 -5.88
CA LEU A 5 -9.87 -13.37 -6.17
C LEU A 5 -10.46 -12.20 -6.95
N CYS A 6 -10.10 -10.99 -6.58
CA CYS A 6 -10.53 -9.78 -7.29
C CYS A 6 -9.84 -9.58 -8.65
N LEU A 7 -9.05 -10.54 -9.11
CA LEU A 7 -8.18 -10.42 -10.29
C LEU A 7 -8.92 -9.95 -11.55
N ASN A 8 -10.15 -10.41 -11.78
CA ASN A 8 -10.93 -9.96 -12.94
C ASN A 8 -11.32 -8.48 -12.85
N THR A 9 -11.67 -8.02 -11.65
CA THR A 9 -11.97 -6.60 -11.38
C THR A 9 -10.71 -5.75 -11.53
N LEU A 10 -9.58 -6.23 -10.99
CA LEU A 10 -8.29 -5.57 -11.12
C LEU A 10 -7.86 -5.44 -12.59
N ARG A 11 -7.98 -6.52 -13.38
CA ARG A 11 -7.72 -6.49 -14.84
C ARG A 11 -8.56 -5.43 -15.54
N TRP A 12 -9.85 -5.41 -15.25
CA TRP A 12 -10.75 -4.44 -15.84
C TRP A 12 -10.36 -3.00 -15.48
N ALA A 13 -10.04 -2.74 -14.23
CA ALA A 13 -9.64 -1.42 -13.77
C ALA A 13 -8.27 -1.01 -14.32
N LYS A 14 -7.29 -1.91 -14.30
CA LYS A 14 -5.93 -1.64 -14.81
C LYS A 14 -5.90 -1.36 -16.30
N LYS A 15 -6.72 -2.01 -17.10
CA LYS A 15 -6.89 -1.69 -18.52
C LYS A 15 -7.32 -0.25 -18.79
N GLN A 16 -7.97 0.37 -17.83
CA GLN A 16 -8.40 1.77 -17.89
C GLN A 16 -7.35 2.74 -17.29
N GLY A 17 -6.20 2.23 -16.85
CA GLY A 17 -5.15 3.04 -16.24
C GLY A 17 -5.38 3.36 -14.75
N ALA A 18 -6.36 2.72 -14.10
CA ALA A 18 -6.66 2.98 -12.71
C ALA A 18 -5.51 2.61 -11.76
N LEU A 19 -5.39 3.37 -10.69
CA LEU A 19 -4.64 3.01 -9.50
C LEU A 19 -5.54 2.15 -8.61
N VAL A 20 -5.12 0.95 -8.26
CA VAL A 20 -5.99 -0.02 -7.58
C VAL A 20 -5.30 -0.70 -6.41
N GLY A 21 -6.08 -1.03 -5.38
CA GLY A 21 -5.62 -1.75 -4.21
C GLY A 21 -6.78 -2.28 -3.39
N PRO A 22 -6.56 -3.34 -2.58
CA PRO A 22 -7.56 -3.83 -1.66
C PRO A 22 -7.77 -2.86 -0.50
N ALA A 23 -9.02 -2.59 -0.16
CA ALA A 23 -9.39 -2.02 1.12
C ALA A 23 -9.39 -3.11 2.20
N HIS A 24 -9.37 -2.69 3.48
CA HIS A 24 -9.41 -3.60 4.65
C HIS A 24 -8.32 -4.67 4.63
N SER A 25 -7.11 -4.31 4.22
CA SER A 25 -6.04 -5.28 3.94
C SER A 25 -5.55 -6.07 5.15
N GLY A 26 -5.90 -5.64 6.36
CA GLY A 26 -5.62 -6.37 7.61
C GLY A 26 -6.78 -7.20 8.17
N TRP A 27 -7.97 -7.05 7.61
CA TRP A 27 -9.16 -7.71 8.15
C TRP A 27 -9.06 -9.24 8.01
N GLY A 28 -9.28 -9.96 9.13
CA GLY A 28 -9.12 -11.42 9.15
C GLY A 28 -7.69 -11.90 9.33
N LEU A 29 -6.73 -11.00 9.51
CA LEU A 29 -5.30 -11.28 9.64
C LEU A 29 -4.75 -10.65 10.93
N SER A 30 -5.45 -10.84 12.04
CA SER A 30 -5.12 -10.24 13.33
C SER A 30 -3.74 -10.62 13.82
N VAL A 31 -3.04 -9.64 14.36
CA VAL A 31 -1.72 -9.81 14.98
C VAL A 31 -1.91 -9.91 16.50
N PRO A 32 -1.41 -10.95 17.14
CA PRO A 32 -1.38 -11.00 18.60
C PRO A 32 -0.40 -9.96 19.15
N GLY A 33 -0.90 -9.08 20.05
CA GLY A 33 -0.10 -8.02 20.66
C GLY A 33 0.12 -6.81 19.76
N ASP A 34 0.88 -5.84 20.27
CA ASP A 34 1.10 -4.53 19.67
C ASP A 34 2.51 -4.35 19.09
N GLU A 35 3.32 -5.43 19.04
CA GLU A 35 4.69 -5.36 18.57
C GLU A 35 4.81 -5.67 17.07
N LEU A 36 5.54 -4.82 16.36
CA LEU A 36 5.90 -4.99 14.94
C LEU A 36 7.43 -4.90 14.77
N PRO A 37 8.01 -5.64 13.83
CA PRO A 37 7.34 -6.60 12.94
C PRO A 37 7.00 -7.91 13.67
N ASN A 38 5.84 -8.47 13.36
CA ASN A 38 5.50 -9.81 13.76
C ASN A 38 5.97 -10.78 12.68
N TYR A 39 6.89 -11.67 13.00
CA TYR A 39 7.52 -12.60 12.05
C TYR A 39 6.65 -13.81 11.71
N ASN A 40 5.59 -14.04 12.47
CA ASN A 40 4.65 -15.12 12.17
C ASN A 40 3.55 -14.62 11.26
N PRO A 41 3.42 -15.13 10.02
CA PRO A 41 2.27 -14.83 9.20
C PRO A 41 0.99 -15.19 9.96
N PRO A 42 0.00 -14.30 10.04
CA PRO A 42 -1.25 -14.63 10.69
C PRO A 42 -1.93 -15.78 9.94
N PRO A 43 -2.60 -16.69 10.66
CA PRO A 43 -3.30 -17.78 10.02
C PRO A 43 -4.48 -17.24 9.21
N PHE A 44 -4.78 -17.91 8.11
CA PHE A 44 -5.97 -17.66 7.33
C PHE A 44 -7.23 -18.06 8.11
N ASP A 45 -8.13 -17.14 8.35
CA ASP A 45 -9.38 -17.38 9.06
C ASP A 45 -10.60 -17.64 8.14
N GLY A 46 -10.39 -17.58 6.83
CA GLY A 46 -11.45 -17.79 5.83
C GLY A 46 -12.31 -16.55 5.56
N ILE A 47 -11.99 -15.42 6.16
CA ILE A 47 -12.76 -14.17 6.08
C ILE A 47 -11.88 -13.05 5.59
N GLY A 48 -12.42 -12.22 4.70
CA GLY A 48 -11.92 -10.88 4.43
C GLY A 48 -10.76 -10.75 3.45
N ALA A 49 -9.91 -9.81 3.74
CA ALA A 49 -8.95 -9.24 2.80
C ALA A 49 -7.77 -10.12 2.41
N ASN A 50 -7.51 -11.19 3.13
CA ASN A 50 -6.44 -12.12 2.78
C ASN A 50 -6.60 -12.75 1.39
N GLU A 51 -7.82 -12.89 0.88
CA GLU A 51 -8.04 -13.30 -0.51
C GLU A 51 -7.50 -12.26 -1.50
N TYR A 52 -7.51 -10.99 -1.13
CA TYR A 52 -7.04 -9.89 -1.97
C TYR A 52 -5.53 -9.71 -1.93
N ILE A 53 -4.89 -10.09 -0.82
CA ILE A 53 -3.44 -10.00 -0.67
C ILE A 53 -2.74 -10.93 -1.64
N VAL A 54 -3.31 -12.09 -1.95
CA VAL A 54 -2.80 -13.00 -2.97
C VAL A 54 -2.70 -12.33 -4.34
N ASP A 55 -3.57 -11.37 -4.64
CA ASP A 55 -3.53 -10.62 -5.90
C ASP A 55 -2.25 -9.78 -6.08
N VAL A 56 -1.54 -9.46 -4.99
CA VAL A 56 -0.22 -8.81 -5.02
C VAL A 56 0.81 -9.63 -5.83
N THR A 57 0.65 -10.93 -5.88
CA THR A 57 1.54 -11.85 -6.61
C THR A 57 1.31 -11.85 -8.12
N HIS A 58 0.24 -11.21 -8.60
CA HIS A 58 -0.16 -11.26 -10.00
C HIS A 58 0.27 -10.01 -10.77
N THR A 59 0.46 -10.20 -12.07
CA THR A 59 0.52 -9.12 -13.04
C THR A 59 -0.67 -9.18 -13.99
N VAL A 60 -1.04 -8.03 -14.51
CA VAL A 60 -2.14 -7.88 -15.48
C VAL A 60 -1.74 -6.90 -16.58
N GLU A 61 -2.46 -6.93 -17.69
CA GLU A 61 -2.23 -6.01 -18.81
C GLU A 61 -2.70 -4.59 -18.45
N GLY A 62 -1.80 -3.62 -18.57
CA GLY A 62 -2.10 -2.19 -18.47
C GLY A 62 -2.67 -1.60 -19.78
N PRO A 63 -2.96 -0.29 -19.80
CA PRO A 63 -3.58 0.36 -20.96
C PRO A 63 -2.72 0.36 -22.23
N ASP A 64 -1.41 0.23 -22.08
CA ASP A 64 -0.42 0.17 -23.18
C ASP A 64 -0.03 -1.26 -23.57
N GLY A 65 -0.73 -2.27 -23.03
CA GLY A 65 -0.46 -3.69 -23.29
C GLY A 65 0.69 -4.28 -22.48
N ARG A 66 1.43 -3.48 -21.70
CA ARG A 66 2.50 -3.99 -20.84
C ARG A 66 1.94 -4.65 -19.59
N GLN A 67 2.69 -5.64 -19.10
CA GLN A 67 2.38 -6.27 -17.82
C GLN A 67 2.74 -5.32 -16.67
N VAL A 68 1.79 -5.09 -15.78
CA VAL A 68 1.93 -4.25 -14.58
C VAL A 68 1.44 -5.02 -13.35
N PRO A 69 1.90 -4.68 -12.14
CA PRO A 69 1.34 -5.28 -10.92
C PRO A 69 -0.17 -5.15 -10.87
N ALA A 70 -0.86 -6.22 -10.49
CA ALA A 70 -2.31 -6.20 -10.34
C ALA A 70 -2.76 -5.30 -9.19
N VAL A 71 -1.93 -5.15 -8.15
CA VAL A 71 -2.18 -4.32 -6.97
C VAL A 71 -1.11 -3.23 -6.89
N ASP A 72 -1.52 -1.98 -6.82
CA ASP A 72 -0.62 -0.84 -6.65
C ASP A 72 -0.36 -0.53 -5.17
N PHE A 73 -1.38 -0.62 -4.32
CA PHE A 73 -1.29 -0.26 -2.91
C PHE A 73 -2.12 -1.18 -2.00
N LEU A 74 -1.80 -1.15 -0.71
CA LEU A 74 -2.61 -1.73 0.36
C LEU A 74 -3.15 -0.61 1.25
N SER A 75 -4.35 -0.79 1.81
CA SER A 75 -4.90 0.16 2.77
C SER A 75 -4.18 0.07 4.12
N MET A 76 -4.11 1.18 4.87
CA MET A 76 -3.29 1.28 6.08
C MET A 76 -4.00 1.85 7.31
N VAL A 77 -5.24 2.31 7.22
CA VAL A 77 -5.85 3.02 8.35
C VAL A 77 -7.33 2.73 8.56
N ASP A 78 -8.00 2.03 7.67
CA ASP A 78 -9.45 1.77 7.79
C ASP A 78 -9.81 0.50 8.56
N THR A 79 -8.85 -0.40 8.75
CA THR A 79 -8.89 -1.51 9.72
C THR A 79 -7.81 -1.32 10.79
N PRO A 80 -7.69 -2.18 11.81
CA PRO A 80 -6.63 -2.00 12.78
C PRO A 80 -5.25 -1.87 12.11
N TYR A 81 -4.67 -0.69 12.19
CA TYR A 81 -3.45 -0.31 11.44
C TYR A 81 -2.26 -1.25 11.69
N LEU A 82 -2.18 -1.86 12.87
CA LEU A 82 -1.14 -2.84 13.18
C LEU A 82 -1.25 -4.09 12.30
N TRP A 83 -2.47 -4.54 12.04
CA TRP A 83 -2.69 -5.70 11.19
C TRP A 83 -2.32 -5.39 9.73
N GLU A 84 -2.71 -4.23 9.25
CA GLU A 84 -2.39 -3.77 7.89
C GLU A 84 -0.89 -3.57 7.70
N LEU A 85 -0.21 -2.92 8.64
CA LEU A 85 1.24 -2.76 8.62
C LEU A 85 1.96 -4.11 8.62
N ASN A 86 1.52 -5.06 9.45
CA ASN A 86 2.12 -6.38 9.49
C ASN A 86 2.04 -7.09 8.13
N ILE A 87 0.88 -7.08 7.49
CA ILE A 87 0.70 -7.66 6.17
C ILE A 87 1.54 -6.95 5.13
N TRP A 88 1.60 -5.64 5.17
CA TRP A 88 2.45 -4.86 4.26
C TRP A 88 3.93 -5.24 4.41
N TYR A 89 4.44 -5.36 5.64
CA TYR A 89 5.81 -5.81 5.88
C TYR A 89 6.06 -7.23 5.35
N HIS A 90 5.11 -8.15 5.49
CA HIS A 90 5.23 -9.48 4.89
C HIS A 90 5.28 -9.41 3.37
N THR A 91 4.47 -8.60 2.72
CA THR A 91 4.54 -8.44 1.26
C THR A 91 5.89 -7.86 0.80
N LEU A 92 6.43 -6.88 1.53
CA LEU A 92 7.77 -6.32 1.26
C LEU A 92 8.87 -7.37 1.45
N ASN A 93 8.80 -8.17 2.51
CA ASN A 93 9.76 -9.26 2.78
C ASN A 93 9.72 -10.35 1.69
N CYS A 94 8.58 -10.53 1.04
CA CYS A 94 8.45 -11.40 -0.13
C CYS A 94 8.94 -10.77 -1.44
N GLY A 95 9.42 -9.52 -1.41
CA GLY A 95 9.95 -8.79 -2.55
C GLY A 95 8.92 -8.01 -3.35
N PHE A 96 7.67 -7.96 -2.93
CA PHE A 96 6.63 -7.14 -3.58
C PHE A 96 6.73 -5.69 -3.10
N ARG A 97 6.75 -4.75 -4.04
CA ARG A 97 6.86 -3.31 -3.75
C ARG A 97 5.50 -2.63 -3.77
N THR A 98 4.55 -3.19 -3.04
CA THR A 98 3.24 -2.56 -2.86
C THR A 98 3.37 -1.23 -2.13
N ARG A 99 2.63 -0.24 -2.59
CA ARG A 99 2.53 1.07 -1.94
C ARG A 99 1.49 1.03 -0.83
N ILE A 100 1.28 2.12 -0.18
CA ILE A 100 0.29 2.26 0.89
C ILE A 100 -0.66 3.39 0.59
N SER A 101 -1.90 3.27 1.07
CA SER A 101 -2.91 4.33 1.01
C SER A 101 -3.53 4.53 2.40
N GLY A 102 -3.81 5.77 2.76
CA GLY A 102 -4.52 6.11 3.98
C GLY A 102 -5.95 6.49 3.66
N GLU A 103 -6.88 5.80 4.26
CA GLU A 103 -8.32 5.96 4.10
C GLU A 103 -8.98 6.26 5.45
N THR A 104 -10.22 6.72 5.42
CA THR A 104 -11.00 6.99 6.62
C THR A 104 -12.26 6.14 6.70
N ASP A 105 -12.71 5.60 5.57
CA ASP A 105 -13.98 4.88 5.41
C ASP A 105 -15.20 5.67 5.96
N PHE A 106 -15.09 6.99 5.99
CA PHE A 106 -16.15 7.84 6.48
C PHE A 106 -17.37 7.79 5.53
N PRO A 107 -18.60 7.68 6.04
CA PRO A 107 -19.02 7.68 7.45
C PRO A 107 -19.18 6.27 8.07
N CYS A 108 -18.65 5.25 7.44
CA CYS A 108 -18.97 3.84 7.74
C CYS A 108 -18.28 3.32 9.01
N ILE A 109 -17.16 3.91 9.41
CA ILE A 109 -16.44 3.52 10.62
C ILE A 109 -16.72 4.51 11.76
N TYR A 110 -17.37 4.02 12.82
CA TYR A 110 -17.48 4.59 14.17
C TYR A 110 -17.76 6.09 14.28
N GLY A 111 -18.45 6.67 13.30
CA GLY A 111 -18.84 8.08 13.33
C GLY A 111 -17.68 9.07 13.45
N GLU A 112 -16.49 8.62 13.15
CA GLU A 112 -15.27 9.32 13.48
C GLU A 112 -14.83 10.25 12.35
N ARG A 113 -13.76 10.90 12.52
CA ARG A 113 -13.28 12.08 11.83
C ARG A 113 -12.96 11.84 10.36
N VAL A 114 -13.52 12.67 9.50
CA VAL A 114 -13.02 12.79 8.12
C VAL A 114 -11.52 13.06 8.14
N GLY A 115 -10.76 12.26 7.36
CA GLY A 115 -9.33 12.47 7.21
C GLY A 115 -8.49 11.96 8.38
N LEU A 116 -8.95 10.96 9.12
CA LEU A 116 -8.13 10.27 10.11
C LEU A 116 -6.99 9.52 9.42
N GLY A 117 -7.27 8.81 8.34
CA GLY A 117 -6.26 8.25 7.44
C GLY A 117 -6.04 9.17 6.24
N ARG A 118 -4.80 9.52 5.96
CA ARG A 118 -4.44 10.45 4.89
C ARG A 118 -3.26 9.94 4.10
N SER A 119 -3.38 10.02 2.77
CA SER A 119 -2.26 9.83 1.85
C SER A 119 -1.65 11.18 1.48
N TYR A 120 -0.39 11.37 1.81
CA TYR A 120 0.40 12.54 1.43
C TYR A 120 1.31 12.17 0.28
N VAL A 121 1.24 12.93 -0.80
CA VAL A 121 2.02 12.67 -2.01
C VAL A 121 2.94 13.86 -2.30
N LYS A 122 4.22 13.59 -2.49
CA LYS A 122 5.19 14.61 -2.91
C LYS A 122 5.04 14.89 -4.40
N LEU A 123 4.73 16.13 -4.71
CA LEU A 123 4.62 16.65 -6.08
C LEU A 123 5.59 17.82 -6.30
N GLU A 124 6.21 17.85 -7.45
CA GLU A 124 7.13 18.92 -7.84
C GLU A 124 6.41 20.16 -8.39
N ASN A 125 5.18 20.00 -8.85
CA ASN A 125 4.42 21.00 -9.56
C ASN A 125 2.98 21.04 -9.06
N LYS A 126 2.15 21.85 -9.76
CA LYS A 126 0.72 21.99 -9.45
C LYS A 126 0.05 20.62 -9.32
N LEU A 127 -0.73 20.47 -8.25
CA LEU A 127 -1.57 19.29 -8.00
C LEU A 127 -2.56 19.07 -9.14
N THR A 128 -2.55 17.85 -9.68
CA THR A 128 -3.61 17.30 -10.53
C THR A 128 -3.91 15.89 -10.06
N PHE A 129 -5.07 15.37 -10.39
CA PHE A 129 -5.46 14.00 -10.03
C PHE A 129 -4.45 12.97 -10.57
N ASP A 130 -4.10 13.07 -11.85
CA ASP A 130 -3.17 12.13 -12.49
C ASP A 130 -1.79 12.14 -11.84
N LYS A 131 -1.26 13.33 -11.51
CA LYS A 131 0.03 13.44 -10.82
C LYS A 131 -0.01 12.87 -9.41
N TRP A 132 -1.13 13.03 -8.73
CA TRP A 132 -1.32 12.45 -7.41
C TRP A 132 -1.34 10.92 -7.48
N CYS A 133 -2.11 10.33 -8.40
CA CYS A 133 -2.13 8.90 -8.64
C CYS A 133 -0.74 8.36 -9.02
N GLU A 134 -0.03 9.05 -9.92
CA GLU A 134 1.30 8.65 -10.33
C GLU A 134 2.31 8.74 -9.17
N GLY A 135 2.19 9.73 -8.31
CA GLY A 135 3.00 9.84 -7.10
C GLY A 135 2.84 8.64 -6.17
N ILE A 136 1.62 8.14 -5.97
CA ILE A 136 1.37 6.91 -5.22
C ILE A 136 1.98 5.71 -5.95
N ARG A 137 1.75 5.57 -7.26
CA ARG A 137 2.29 4.47 -8.06
C ARG A 137 3.81 4.38 -7.97
N GLN A 138 4.49 5.50 -7.96
CA GLN A 138 5.94 5.60 -7.81
C GLN A 138 6.43 5.44 -6.37
N GLY A 139 5.54 5.48 -5.37
CA GLY A 139 5.90 5.41 -3.96
C GLY A 139 6.43 6.73 -3.40
N ARG A 140 6.11 7.86 -4.02
CA ARG A 140 6.37 9.21 -3.47
C ARG A 140 5.28 9.63 -2.51
N ASN A 141 4.88 8.72 -1.64
CA ASN A 141 3.80 8.97 -0.69
C ASN A 141 4.10 8.34 0.67
N TYR A 142 3.50 8.92 1.68
CA TYR A 142 3.40 8.34 3.01
C TYR A 142 1.98 8.47 3.54
N VAL A 143 1.68 7.70 4.57
CA VAL A 143 0.38 7.68 5.25
C VAL A 143 0.55 8.20 6.67
N GLY A 144 -0.41 8.95 7.15
CA GLY A 144 -0.43 9.48 8.51
C GLY A 144 -1.82 9.90 8.95
N ASP A 145 -1.94 10.22 10.23
CA ASP A 145 -3.18 10.69 10.88
C ASP A 145 -3.38 12.21 10.80
N GLY A 146 -2.52 12.90 10.07
CA GLY A 146 -2.54 14.35 9.92
C GLY A 146 -1.90 15.15 11.05
N ARG A 147 -1.31 14.47 12.05
CA ARG A 147 -0.63 15.14 13.18
C ARG A 147 0.87 15.31 12.93
N SER A 148 1.44 14.46 12.10
CA SER A 148 2.86 14.49 11.77
C SER A 148 3.07 14.53 10.26
N HIS A 149 4.14 15.18 9.84
CA HIS A 149 4.53 15.27 8.42
C HIS A 149 5.96 14.83 8.23
N LEU A 150 6.19 14.02 7.19
CA LEU A 150 7.52 13.68 6.70
C LEU A 150 7.89 14.65 5.58
N ILE A 151 8.94 15.44 5.80
CA ILE A 151 9.43 16.39 4.83
C ILE A 151 10.85 16.01 4.45
N GLY A 152 11.08 15.76 3.17
CA GLY A 152 12.41 15.46 2.65
C GLY A 152 13.01 14.14 3.13
N PHE A 153 12.18 13.09 3.27
CA PHE A 153 12.66 11.76 3.65
C PHE A 153 13.57 11.18 2.57
N GLN A 154 14.78 10.82 2.95
CA GLN A 154 15.77 10.17 2.10
C GLN A 154 16.66 9.24 2.93
N ILE A 155 17.29 8.28 2.27
CA ILE A 155 18.26 7.37 2.87
C ILE A 155 19.52 7.38 2.00
N ASN A 156 20.68 7.73 2.57
CA ASN A 156 21.94 7.88 1.84
C ASN A 156 21.79 8.76 0.57
N ASP A 157 21.14 9.90 0.71
CA ASP A 157 20.83 10.84 -0.36
C ASP A 157 19.89 10.29 -1.46
N ILE A 158 19.32 9.11 -1.29
CA ILE A 158 18.30 8.54 -2.19
C ILE A 158 16.92 8.90 -1.66
N GLU A 159 16.21 9.68 -2.46
CA GLU A 159 14.87 10.12 -2.14
C GLU A 159 13.85 9.03 -2.45
N MET A 160 12.84 8.90 -1.58
CA MET A 160 11.73 7.94 -1.75
C MET A 160 10.95 8.21 -3.04
N GLY A 161 10.75 7.16 -3.85
CA GLY A 161 9.94 7.21 -5.07
C GLY A 161 10.60 7.92 -6.26
N VAL A 162 11.90 8.18 -6.18
CA VAL A 162 12.68 8.75 -7.29
C VAL A 162 13.61 7.69 -7.88
N GLY A 163 13.56 7.50 -9.19
CA GLY A 163 14.31 6.44 -9.85
C GLY A 163 13.97 5.07 -9.29
N ASP A 164 14.96 4.24 -9.10
CA ASP A 164 14.79 2.91 -8.52
C ASP A 164 14.53 2.93 -7.01
N SER A 165 14.85 4.04 -6.33
CA SER A 165 14.75 4.21 -4.88
C SER A 165 15.33 3.03 -4.09
N ASN A 166 16.45 2.49 -4.55
CA ASN A 166 17.13 1.37 -3.95
C ASN A 166 18.38 1.82 -3.21
N VAL A 167 18.46 1.47 -1.93
CA VAL A 167 19.70 1.55 -1.17
C VAL A 167 20.27 0.14 -1.06
N ARG A 168 21.39 -0.11 -1.71
CA ARG A 168 22.10 -1.39 -1.64
C ARG A 168 23.32 -1.25 -0.75
N LEU A 169 23.42 -2.13 0.21
CA LEU A 169 24.60 -2.25 1.08
C LEU A 169 25.30 -3.56 0.76
N ASP A 170 26.61 -3.51 0.49
CA ASP A 170 27.42 -4.73 0.25
C ASP A 170 27.66 -5.51 1.53
N ARG A 171 27.52 -4.87 2.68
CA ARG A 171 27.62 -5.44 4.03
C ARG A 171 26.74 -4.68 4.99
N PRO A 172 26.35 -5.29 6.12
CA PRO A 172 25.64 -4.56 7.17
C PRO A 172 26.38 -3.28 7.56
N GLY A 173 25.68 -2.16 7.61
CA GLY A 173 26.27 -0.86 7.86
C GLY A 173 25.23 0.17 8.27
N LYS A 174 25.71 1.34 8.66
CA LYS A 174 24.86 2.47 8.99
C LYS A 174 24.31 3.09 7.71
N VAL A 175 23.03 3.40 7.72
CA VAL A 175 22.36 4.28 6.72
C VAL A 175 22.08 5.65 7.36
N THR A 176 22.11 6.68 6.58
CA THR A 176 21.87 8.07 7.02
C THR A 176 20.75 8.72 6.22
#